data_fc8fdabd5660ddd4f85314e35a83d059
#
_entry.id   fc8fdabd5660ddd4f85314e35a83d059
#
_cell.length_a   1.000
_cell.length_b   1.000
_cell.length_c   1.000
_cell.angle_alpha   90.00
_cell.angle_beta   90.00
_cell.angle_gamma   90.00
#
_symmetry.space_group_name_H-M   'P 1'
#
loop_
_entity.id
_entity.type
_entity.pdbx_description
1 polymer ?
#
loop_
_entity_poly.entity_id
_entity_poly.type
_entity_poly.pdbx_seq_one_letter_code
_entity_poly.pdbx_strand_id
1 'polypeptide(L)'
;MKDLKHLIYFESLLENADNELVKQAQAEGDICLGYTCYHVPEALLNIGNCFSVRLRAPKTGSIDIATYYMSNYTCEFARALVERGIEGGYQFLDAMIGVDACSMMNRAMEHFEVLKVNTKEKFFVTHMDIPFKVVDYTLDAYEIQMQKHVLDNLHEKFGIDTSDKAIRKAVKEHNEVCKILTEIGDMRKAENPVITGYEYHVLNLVSFTCPKRLILPYLKETLKEPVSYTHLRAHETSAH
;
A
#
# COMPACT_ATOMS: atom_id res chain seq x y z
N MET A 1 -27.02 -9.10 8.78
CA MET A 1 -26.34 -8.56 7.58
C MET A 1 -25.49 -9.71 7.06
N LYS A 2 -25.47 -9.98 5.77
CA LYS A 2 -24.61 -11.03 5.21
C LYS A 2 -23.27 -10.38 4.90
N ASP A 3 -22.16 -10.98 5.36
CA ASP A 3 -20.83 -10.47 5.10
C ASP A 3 -20.48 -10.51 3.60
N LEU A 4 -19.60 -9.64 3.15
CA LEU A 4 -19.12 -9.64 1.77
C LEU A 4 -18.49 -10.99 1.41
N LYS A 5 -18.75 -11.49 0.21
CA LYS A 5 -18.29 -12.79 -0.28
C LYS A 5 -16.81 -13.04 -0.06
N HIS A 6 -15.99 -12.01 -0.27
CA HIS A 6 -14.52 -12.11 -0.19
C HIS A 6 -13.94 -11.62 1.13
N LEU A 7 -14.77 -11.25 2.14
CA LEU A 7 -14.27 -10.62 3.36
C LEU A 7 -13.24 -11.50 4.09
N ILE A 8 -13.57 -12.77 4.34
CA ILE A 8 -12.68 -13.74 5.01
C ILE A 8 -11.35 -13.89 4.24
N TYR A 9 -11.42 -13.92 2.91
CA TYR A 9 -10.25 -13.98 2.07
C TYR A 9 -9.38 -12.72 2.22
N PHE A 10 -9.99 -11.54 2.19
CA PHE A 10 -9.27 -10.28 2.39
C PHE A 10 -8.63 -10.21 3.78
N GLU A 11 -9.32 -10.66 4.82
CA GLU A 11 -8.75 -10.73 6.18
C GLU A 11 -7.52 -11.65 6.21
N SER A 12 -7.58 -12.81 5.57
CA SER A 12 -6.44 -13.73 5.50
C SER A 12 -5.23 -13.12 4.79
N LEU A 13 -5.43 -12.30 3.75
CA LEU A 13 -4.34 -11.55 3.10
C LEU A 13 -3.68 -10.54 4.03
N LEU A 14 -4.39 -10.04 5.04
CA LEU A 14 -3.87 -9.05 5.98
C LEU A 14 -3.09 -9.68 7.15
N GLU A 15 -3.12 -10.99 7.33
CA GLU A 15 -2.39 -11.67 8.39
C GLU A 15 -0.87 -11.57 8.25
N ASN A 16 -0.37 -11.49 7.03
CA ASN A 16 1.06 -11.39 6.74
C ASN A 16 1.35 -10.24 5.77
N ALA A 17 2.50 -9.60 5.94
CA ALA A 17 2.95 -8.57 4.99
C ALA A 17 3.29 -9.18 3.62
N ASP A 18 3.88 -10.38 3.60
CA ASP A 18 4.20 -11.19 2.43
C ASP A 18 3.05 -12.17 2.10
N ASN A 19 1.84 -11.66 1.94
CA ASN A 19 0.66 -12.48 1.66
C ASN A 19 0.77 -13.28 0.34
N GLU A 20 -0.18 -14.18 0.08
CA GLU A 20 -0.12 -15.06 -1.09
C GLU A 20 -0.10 -14.33 -2.43
N LEU A 21 -0.79 -13.18 -2.55
CA LEU A 21 -0.79 -12.38 -3.78
C LEU A 21 0.57 -11.70 -3.99
N VAL A 22 1.24 -11.27 -2.92
CA VAL A 22 2.61 -10.76 -2.98
C VAL A 22 3.56 -11.86 -3.46
N LYS A 23 3.46 -13.06 -2.87
CA LYS A 23 4.27 -14.22 -3.27
C LYS A 23 4.01 -14.63 -4.72
N GLN A 24 2.75 -14.62 -5.14
CA GLN A 24 2.39 -14.91 -6.54
C GLN A 24 3.04 -13.91 -7.49
N ALA A 25 2.91 -12.61 -7.25
CA ALA A 25 3.49 -11.59 -8.11
C ALA A 25 5.03 -11.73 -8.21
N GLN A 26 5.70 -12.00 -7.08
CA GLN A 26 7.14 -12.23 -7.08
C GLN A 26 7.54 -13.50 -7.84
N ALA A 27 6.77 -14.57 -7.74
CA ALA A 27 7.00 -15.80 -8.52
C ALA A 27 6.83 -15.57 -10.03
N GLU A 28 6.03 -14.59 -10.43
CA GLU A 28 5.86 -14.15 -11.81
C GLU A 28 6.97 -13.15 -12.26
N GLY A 29 7.90 -12.79 -11.37
CA GLY A 29 9.03 -11.90 -11.66
C GLY A 29 8.76 -10.42 -11.40
N ASP A 30 7.69 -10.07 -10.69
CA ASP A 30 7.39 -8.69 -10.33
C ASP A 30 8.27 -8.21 -9.17
N ILE A 31 8.56 -6.91 -9.14
CA ILE A 31 9.41 -6.23 -8.18
C ILE A 31 8.56 -5.60 -7.09
N CYS A 32 8.83 -5.94 -5.84
CA CYS A 32 8.08 -5.49 -4.68
C CYS A 32 8.67 -4.23 -4.04
N LEU A 33 7.93 -3.14 -4.06
CA LEU A 33 8.33 -1.85 -3.51
C LEU A 33 7.55 -1.55 -2.22
N GLY A 34 8.28 -1.51 -1.09
CA GLY A 34 7.71 -1.14 0.20
C GLY A 34 7.57 0.37 0.36
N TYR A 35 6.51 0.82 1.03
CA TYR A 35 6.35 2.21 1.46
C TYR A 35 5.52 2.29 2.75
N THR A 36 5.56 3.43 3.45
CA THR A 36 4.86 3.59 4.74
C THR A 36 3.83 4.71 4.71
N CYS A 37 4.13 5.81 4.05
CA CYS A 37 3.33 7.02 4.08
C CYS A 37 2.55 7.20 2.77
N TYR A 38 1.29 7.60 2.86
CA TYR A 38 0.47 7.80 1.69
C TYR A 38 0.85 9.06 0.85
N HIS A 39 1.77 9.88 1.34
CA HIS A 39 2.39 10.96 0.55
C HIS A 39 3.39 10.43 -0.49
N VAL A 40 3.82 9.16 -0.39
CA VAL A 40 4.57 8.52 -1.47
C VAL A 40 3.66 8.42 -2.70
N PRO A 41 4.15 8.78 -3.91
CA PRO A 41 3.36 8.69 -5.13
C PRO A 41 3.14 7.23 -5.54
N GLU A 42 2.19 6.55 -4.88
CA GLU A 42 1.96 5.10 -5.00
C GLU A 42 1.79 4.64 -6.46
N ALA A 43 1.19 5.48 -7.31
CA ALA A 43 1.04 5.15 -8.72
C ALA A 43 2.38 4.85 -9.40
N LEU A 44 3.45 5.60 -9.07
CA LEU A 44 4.79 5.38 -9.61
C LEU A 44 5.44 4.09 -9.10
N LEU A 45 5.02 3.59 -7.93
CA LEU A 45 5.49 2.32 -7.40
C LEU A 45 4.85 1.10 -8.08
N ASN A 46 3.91 1.32 -8.99
CA ASN A 46 3.22 0.27 -9.77
C ASN A 46 3.54 0.37 -11.27
N ILE A 47 4.69 0.96 -11.63
CA ILE A 47 5.14 1.11 -13.01
C ILE A 47 5.77 -0.19 -13.53
N GLY A 48 5.52 -0.53 -14.80
CA GLY A 48 6.09 -1.72 -15.43
C GLY A 48 5.63 -3.02 -14.75
N ASN A 49 6.58 -3.81 -14.30
CA ASN A 49 6.37 -5.00 -13.47
C ASN A 49 6.68 -4.75 -11.98
N CYS A 50 6.59 -3.51 -11.53
CA CYS A 50 6.63 -3.19 -10.10
C CYS A 50 5.24 -3.25 -9.48
N PHE A 51 5.20 -3.56 -8.20
CA PHE A 51 4.00 -3.39 -7.37
C PHE A 51 4.35 -2.84 -5.99
N SER A 52 3.44 -2.06 -5.44
CA SER A 52 3.60 -1.43 -4.13
C SER A 52 3.00 -2.26 -3.01
N VAL A 53 3.66 -2.25 -1.85
CA VAL A 53 3.13 -2.78 -0.59
C VAL A 53 3.30 -1.73 0.49
N ARG A 54 2.19 -1.21 1.01
CA ARG A 54 2.24 -0.35 2.20
C ARG A 54 2.54 -1.20 3.41
N LEU A 55 3.68 -0.94 4.04
CA LEU A 55 4.15 -1.77 5.14
C LEU A 55 3.24 -1.65 6.37
N ARG A 56 3.04 -2.78 6.96
CA ARG A 56 2.39 -3.01 8.25
C ARG A 56 3.27 -4.00 9.01
N ALA A 57 3.13 -4.02 10.34
CA ALA A 57 3.84 -4.96 11.21
C ALA A 57 2.87 -6.02 11.80
N PRO A 58 2.23 -6.86 10.96
CA PRO A 58 1.36 -7.91 11.48
C PRO A 58 2.19 -8.94 12.26
N LYS A 59 1.60 -9.51 13.31
CA LYS A 59 2.22 -10.53 14.16
C LYS A 59 3.48 -10.07 14.92
N THR A 60 3.72 -8.77 15.05
CA THR A 60 4.76 -8.27 15.95
C THR A 60 4.28 -8.43 17.38
N GLY A 61 4.96 -9.31 18.12
CA GLY A 61 4.57 -9.66 19.49
C GLY A 61 5.05 -8.66 20.55
N SER A 62 6.19 -7.99 20.30
CA SER A 62 6.74 -6.92 21.13
C SER A 62 7.45 -5.88 20.26
N ILE A 63 7.90 -4.81 20.88
CA ILE A 63 8.74 -3.77 20.26
C ILE A 63 10.00 -3.51 21.08
N ASP A 64 10.44 -4.52 21.82
CA ASP A 64 11.51 -4.40 22.81
C ASP A 64 12.86 -4.16 22.13
N ILE A 65 13.17 -4.87 21.06
CA ILE A 65 14.44 -4.70 20.32
C ILE A 65 14.46 -3.33 19.64
N ALA A 66 13.37 -2.93 18.99
CA ALA A 66 13.29 -1.62 18.36
C ALA A 66 13.48 -0.48 19.35
N THR A 67 13.11 -0.68 20.61
CA THR A 67 13.25 0.31 21.69
C THR A 67 14.72 0.61 22.02
N TYR A 68 15.66 -0.30 21.73
CA TYR A 68 17.09 -0.01 21.86
C TYR A 68 17.60 0.97 20.78
N TYR A 69 16.95 0.99 19.62
CA TYR A 69 17.34 1.84 18.48
C TYR A 69 16.52 3.12 18.40
N MET A 70 15.27 3.05 18.87
CA MET A 70 14.32 4.15 18.86
C MET A 70 13.77 4.36 20.28
N SER A 71 13.74 5.61 20.73
CA SER A 71 13.25 5.97 22.07
C SER A 71 11.79 5.52 22.27
N ASN A 72 11.43 5.24 23.55
CA ASN A 72 10.05 4.97 23.97
C ASN A 72 9.06 6.09 23.62
N TYR A 73 9.55 7.32 23.41
CA TYR A 73 8.74 8.46 22.98
C TYR A 73 8.46 8.47 21.48
N THR A 74 9.10 7.57 20.71
CA THR A 74 8.86 7.43 19.27
C THR A 74 7.56 6.69 19.04
N CYS A 75 6.88 7.03 17.94
CA CYS A 75 5.65 6.40 17.48
C CYS A 75 5.76 4.86 17.54
N GLU A 76 4.82 4.21 18.19
CA GLU A 76 4.79 2.75 18.34
C GLU A 76 4.72 2.03 16.98
N PHE A 77 3.96 2.55 16.02
CA PHE A 77 3.93 2.01 14.67
C PHE A 77 5.31 2.03 13.99
N ALA A 78 6.07 3.12 14.13
CA ALA A 78 7.42 3.21 13.58
C ALA A 78 8.36 2.18 14.22
N ARG A 79 8.29 2.00 15.56
CA ARG A 79 9.03 0.97 16.29
C ARG A 79 8.62 -0.44 15.87
N ALA A 80 7.32 -0.71 15.73
CA ALA A 80 6.82 -2.02 15.27
C ALA A 80 7.32 -2.39 13.87
N LEU A 81 7.46 -1.42 12.97
CA LEU A 81 8.06 -1.66 11.66
C LEU A 81 9.55 -2.03 11.77
N VAL A 82 10.30 -1.35 12.63
CA VAL A 82 11.73 -1.68 12.85
C VAL A 82 11.87 -3.06 13.47
N GLU A 83 11.08 -3.37 14.52
CA GLU A 83 11.06 -4.69 15.13
C GLU A 83 10.80 -5.79 14.10
N ARG A 84 9.71 -5.66 13.33
CA ARG A 84 9.36 -6.62 12.30
C ARG A 84 10.44 -6.74 11.22
N GLY A 85 11.13 -5.65 10.90
CA GLY A 85 12.28 -5.65 10.00
C GLY A 85 13.44 -6.48 10.54
N ILE A 86 13.81 -6.30 11.81
CA ILE A 86 14.86 -7.05 12.49
C ILE A 86 14.52 -8.55 12.56
N GLU A 87 13.25 -8.89 12.77
CA GLU A 87 12.75 -10.27 12.73
C GLU A 87 12.77 -10.89 11.32
N GLY A 88 13.20 -10.16 10.30
CA GLY A 88 13.27 -10.63 8.91
C GLY A 88 11.92 -10.58 8.16
N GLY A 89 10.92 -9.91 8.71
CA GLY A 89 9.57 -9.86 8.14
C GLY A 89 9.44 -9.12 6.81
N TYR A 90 10.51 -8.47 6.32
CA TYR A 90 10.51 -7.70 5.08
C TYR A 90 11.57 -8.15 4.07
N GLN A 91 12.03 -9.41 4.15
CA GLN A 91 12.96 -9.97 3.17
C GLN A 91 12.36 -10.07 1.75
N PHE A 92 11.04 -10.01 1.62
CA PHE A 92 10.35 -10.04 0.33
C PHE A 92 10.50 -8.73 -0.46
N LEU A 93 10.81 -7.60 0.17
CA LEU A 93 10.96 -6.29 -0.51
C LEU A 93 12.20 -6.26 -1.40
N ASP A 94 12.10 -5.51 -2.50
CA ASP A 94 13.20 -5.20 -3.41
C ASP A 94 13.69 -3.75 -3.23
N ALA A 95 12.82 -2.87 -2.72
CA ALA A 95 13.19 -1.53 -2.29
C ALA A 95 12.24 -1.01 -1.22
N MET A 96 12.66 0.05 -0.53
CA MET A 96 11.85 0.80 0.41
C MET A 96 11.87 2.29 0.04
N ILE A 97 10.68 2.84 -0.24
CA ILE A 97 10.51 4.23 -0.69
C ILE A 97 9.83 5.02 0.44
N GLY A 98 10.49 6.05 0.92
CA GLY A 98 10.00 6.95 1.95
C GLY A 98 9.84 8.39 1.48
N VAL A 99 9.19 9.17 2.33
CA VAL A 99 9.06 10.63 2.17
C VAL A 99 9.40 11.32 3.46
N ASP A 100 10.01 12.48 3.39
CA ASP A 100 10.30 13.32 4.55
C ASP A 100 9.03 14.08 5.01
N ALA A 101 8.12 13.33 5.63
CA ALA A 101 6.86 13.84 6.15
C ALA A 101 6.73 13.69 7.67
N CYS A 102 7.47 12.76 8.26
CA CYS A 102 7.37 12.43 9.68
C CYS A 102 8.73 11.99 10.21
N SER A 103 9.32 12.78 11.11
CA SER A 103 10.65 12.51 11.69
C SER A 103 10.77 11.13 12.35
N MET A 104 9.69 10.62 12.94
CA MET A 104 9.69 9.29 13.56
C MET A 104 9.75 8.18 12.52
N MET A 105 9.05 8.35 11.40
CA MET A 105 9.09 7.38 10.30
C MET A 105 10.41 7.46 9.54
N ASN A 106 10.96 8.66 9.34
CA ASN A 106 12.30 8.83 8.76
C ASN A 106 13.34 8.06 9.58
N ARG A 107 13.29 8.17 10.91
CA ARG A 107 14.19 7.41 11.78
C ARG A 107 14.02 5.90 11.61
N ALA A 108 12.79 5.41 11.49
CA ALA A 108 12.55 3.99 11.23
C ALA A 108 13.15 3.55 9.90
N MET A 109 13.00 4.35 8.85
CA MET A 109 13.56 4.08 7.52
C MET A 109 15.09 4.07 7.52
N GLU A 110 15.76 5.01 8.22
CA GLU A 110 17.21 4.99 8.43
C GLU A 110 17.67 3.70 9.10
N HIS A 111 16.90 3.20 10.08
CA HIS A 111 17.22 1.93 10.74
C HIS A 111 17.05 0.73 9.79
N PHE A 112 16.15 0.77 8.83
CA PHE A 112 16.07 -0.27 7.79
C PHE A 112 17.39 -0.43 7.04
N GLU A 113 18.07 0.67 6.75
CA GLU A 113 19.35 0.68 6.05
C GLU A 113 20.50 0.31 7.00
N VAL A 114 20.62 0.99 8.13
CA VAL A 114 21.73 0.81 9.10
C VAL A 114 21.76 -0.60 9.68
N LEU A 115 20.62 -1.16 10.01
CA LEU A 115 20.48 -2.51 10.58
C LEU A 115 20.43 -3.61 9.50
N LYS A 116 20.47 -3.23 8.23
CA LYS A 116 20.39 -4.17 7.10
C LYS A 116 19.24 -5.16 7.25
N VAL A 117 18.03 -4.63 7.54
CA VAL A 117 16.84 -5.46 7.75
C VAL A 117 16.43 -6.28 6.53
N ASN A 118 16.99 -5.98 5.37
CA ASN A 118 16.87 -6.78 4.16
C ASN A 118 18.27 -7.06 3.61
N THR A 119 18.53 -8.31 3.20
CA THR A 119 19.85 -8.80 2.80
C THR A 119 20.00 -8.99 1.29
N LYS A 120 18.98 -8.64 0.49
CA LYS A 120 19.08 -8.72 -0.97
C LYS A 120 20.13 -7.72 -1.49
N GLU A 121 20.99 -8.15 -2.39
CA GLU A 121 22.09 -7.36 -2.96
C GLU A 121 21.61 -6.03 -3.60
N LYS A 122 20.47 -6.08 -4.31
CA LYS A 122 19.90 -4.91 -5.00
C LYS A 122 18.93 -4.10 -4.14
N PHE A 123 18.67 -4.53 -2.90
CA PHE A 123 17.78 -3.78 -2.01
C PHE A 123 18.33 -2.38 -1.73
N PHE A 124 17.47 -1.40 -1.76
CA PHE A 124 17.82 -0.03 -1.39
C PHE A 124 16.69 0.66 -0.64
N VAL A 125 17.08 1.66 0.13
CA VAL A 125 16.16 2.59 0.80
C VAL A 125 16.38 3.96 0.17
N THR A 126 15.32 4.70 -0.08
CA THR A 126 15.39 6.07 -0.58
C THR A 126 14.32 6.94 0.05
N HIS A 127 14.62 8.25 0.17
CA HIS A 127 13.70 9.25 0.71
C HIS A 127 13.52 10.38 -0.29
N MET A 128 12.31 10.88 -0.39
CA MET A 128 11.95 12.07 -1.17
C MET A 128 11.52 13.19 -0.24
N ASP A 129 11.93 14.40 -0.54
CA ASP A 129 11.34 15.58 0.05
C ASP A 129 9.95 15.82 -0.56
N ILE A 130 9.01 16.25 0.27
CA ILE A 130 7.67 16.62 -0.17
C ILE A 130 7.39 18.09 0.14
N PRO A 131 6.74 18.82 -0.77
CA PRO A 131 6.46 20.24 -0.55
C PRO A 131 5.37 20.44 0.51
N PHE A 132 5.58 21.39 1.43
CA PHE A 132 4.56 21.82 2.39
C PHE A 132 3.48 22.72 1.76
N LYS A 133 3.80 23.37 0.65
CA LYS A 133 2.89 24.25 -0.08
C LYS A 133 2.80 23.79 -1.53
N VAL A 134 1.62 23.87 -2.10
CA VAL A 134 1.38 23.55 -3.52
C VAL A 134 1.40 24.85 -4.31
N VAL A 135 2.55 25.17 -4.89
CA VAL A 135 2.79 26.29 -5.79
C VAL A 135 3.71 25.83 -6.93
N ASP A 136 3.73 26.51 -8.05
CA ASP A 136 4.38 26.02 -9.28
C ASP A 136 5.83 25.54 -9.06
N TYR A 137 6.67 26.35 -8.45
CA TYR A 137 8.06 25.97 -8.20
C TYR A 137 8.25 24.79 -7.25
N THR A 138 7.28 24.50 -6.37
CA THR A 138 7.34 23.32 -5.49
C THR A 138 6.85 22.07 -6.19
N LEU A 139 5.99 22.19 -7.20
CA LEU A 139 5.63 21.08 -8.07
C LEU A 139 6.80 20.63 -8.93
N ASP A 140 7.55 21.60 -9.51
CA ASP A 140 8.78 21.30 -10.26
C ASP A 140 9.83 20.62 -9.37
N ALA A 141 10.02 21.13 -8.15
CA ALA A 141 10.94 20.51 -7.20
C ALA A 141 10.52 19.07 -6.83
N TYR A 142 9.20 18.83 -6.65
CA TYR A 142 8.68 17.50 -6.34
C TYR A 142 8.80 16.53 -7.54
N GLU A 143 8.63 17.02 -8.76
CA GLU A 143 8.88 16.23 -9.97
C GLU A 143 10.33 15.74 -10.01
N ILE A 144 11.31 16.62 -9.71
CA ILE A 144 12.74 16.26 -9.62
C ILE A 144 12.97 15.19 -8.55
N GLN A 145 12.30 15.30 -7.37
CA GLN A 145 12.40 14.30 -6.32
C GLN A 145 11.85 12.93 -6.78
N MET A 146 10.68 12.91 -7.41
CA MET A 146 10.09 11.68 -7.96
C MET A 146 10.96 11.06 -9.03
N GLN A 147 11.52 11.86 -9.94
CA GLN A 147 12.42 11.39 -10.98
C GLN A 147 13.64 10.72 -10.35
N LYS A 148 14.38 11.44 -9.52
CA LYS A 148 15.64 11.00 -8.93
C LYS A 148 15.48 9.82 -7.97
N HIS A 149 14.52 9.88 -7.07
CA HIS A 149 14.40 8.93 -5.96
C HIS A 149 13.54 7.70 -6.29
N VAL A 150 12.67 7.78 -7.30
CA VAL A 150 11.84 6.66 -7.73
C VAL A 150 12.25 6.17 -9.12
N LEU A 151 12.01 6.96 -10.15
CA LEU A 151 12.10 6.50 -11.53
C LEU A 151 13.51 6.11 -11.95
N ASP A 152 14.52 6.95 -11.64
CA ASP A 152 15.92 6.67 -11.99
C ASP A 152 16.43 5.42 -11.26
N ASN A 153 16.14 5.29 -9.96
CA ASN A 153 16.51 4.09 -9.20
C ASN A 153 15.85 2.81 -9.76
N LEU A 154 14.59 2.86 -10.13
CA LEU A 154 13.89 1.71 -10.71
C LEU A 154 14.49 1.33 -12.07
N HIS A 155 14.81 2.33 -12.90
CA HIS A 155 15.47 2.11 -14.18
C HIS A 155 16.88 1.52 -14.01
N GLU A 156 17.72 2.16 -13.20
CA GLU A 156 19.12 1.77 -13.02
C GLU A 156 19.30 0.40 -12.37
N LYS A 157 18.51 0.11 -11.33
CA LYS A 157 18.66 -1.13 -10.54
C LYS A 157 17.93 -2.32 -11.12
N PHE A 158 16.78 -2.09 -11.76
CA PHE A 158 15.89 -3.16 -12.20
C PHE A 158 15.57 -3.11 -13.71
N GLY A 159 16.02 -2.09 -14.44
CA GLY A 159 15.75 -1.96 -15.88
C GLY A 159 14.30 -1.64 -16.22
N ILE A 160 13.55 -1.03 -15.29
CA ILE A 160 12.14 -0.70 -15.50
C ILE A 160 12.00 0.38 -16.58
N ASP A 161 11.02 0.21 -17.46
CA ASP A 161 10.60 1.25 -18.41
C ASP A 161 9.89 2.39 -17.65
N THR A 162 10.55 3.54 -17.58
CA THR A 162 10.06 4.76 -16.91
C THR A 162 9.58 5.81 -17.91
N SER A 163 9.22 5.40 -19.13
CA SER A 163 8.67 6.29 -20.15
C SER A 163 7.31 6.88 -19.73
N ASP A 164 6.95 8.03 -20.29
CA ASP A 164 5.65 8.67 -20.12
C ASP A 164 4.48 7.70 -20.35
N LYS A 165 4.63 6.79 -21.31
CA LYS A 165 3.61 5.78 -21.61
C LYS A 165 3.42 4.81 -20.44
N ALA A 166 4.52 4.35 -19.85
CA ALA A 166 4.50 3.45 -18.69
C ALA A 166 3.91 4.16 -17.47
N ILE A 167 4.32 5.41 -17.21
CA ILE A 167 3.78 6.25 -16.13
C ILE A 167 2.27 6.43 -16.28
N ARG A 168 1.80 6.85 -17.47
CA ARG A 168 0.35 7.03 -17.72
C ARG A 168 -0.45 5.76 -17.53
N LYS A 169 0.10 4.61 -17.89
CA LYS A 169 -0.53 3.31 -17.64
C LYS A 169 -0.67 3.04 -16.15
N ALA A 170 0.40 3.20 -15.38
CA ALA A 170 0.40 2.99 -13.93
C ALA A 170 -0.59 3.92 -13.21
N VAL A 171 -0.61 5.22 -13.58
CA VAL A 171 -1.58 6.19 -13.04
C VAL A 171 -3.02 5.79 -13.36
N LYS A 172 -3.29 5.31 -14.58
CA LYS A 172 -4.63 4.86 -14.97
C LYS A 172 -5.09 3.65 -14.14
N GLU A 173 -4.23 2.67 -13.94
CA GLU A 173 -4.53 1.47 -13.13
C GLU A 173 -4.74 1.84 -11.66
N HIS A 174 -3.91 2.71 -11.11
CA HIS A 174 -4.07 3.24 -9.76
C HIS A 174 -5.42 3.96 -9.59
N ASN A 175 -5.76 4.85 -10.51
CA ASN A 175 -7.02 5.60 -10.48
C ASN A 175 -8.25 4.68 -10.60
N GLU A 176 -8.16 3.57 -11.31
CA GLU A 176 -9.24 2.58 -11.38
C GLU A 176 -9.52 1.96 -10.01
N VAL A 177 -8.48 1.58 -9.26
CA VAL A 177 -8.63 1.09 -7.90
C VAL A 177 -9.22 2.15 -6.97
N CYS A 178 -8.71 3.38 -7.02
CA CYS A 178 -9.23 4.50 -6.24
C CYS A 178 -10.70 4.77 -6.53
N LYS A 179 -11.12 4.72 -7.79
CA LYS A 179 -12.52 4.90 -8.19
C LYS A 179 -13.42 3.83 -7.58
N ILE A 180 -13.03 2.56 -7.66
CA ILE A 180 -13.80 1.45 -7.07
C ILE A 180 -13.94 1.63 -5.57
N LEU A 181 -12.86 1.94 -4.86
CA LEU A 181 -12.90 2.18 -3.41
C LEU A 181 -13.79 3.39 -3.05
N THR A 182 -13.77 4.44 -3.85
CA THR A 182 -14.63 5.60 -3.65
C THR A 182 -16.10 5.23 -3.83
N GLU A 183 -16.45 4.49 -4.89
CA GLU A 183 -17.82 4.04 -5.15
C GLU A 183 -18.32 3.12 -4.00
N ILE A 184 -17.50 2.19 -3.52
CA ILE A 184 -17.82 1.35 -2.36
C ILE A 184 -17.99 2.21 -1.10
N GLY A 185 -17.10 3.19 -0.89
CA GLY A 185 -17.16 4.12 0.24
C GLY A 185 -18.42 4.97 0.25
N ASP A 186 -18.87 5.39 -0.91
CA ASP A 186 -20.08 6.20 -1.08
C ASP A 186 -21.37 5.44 -0.72
N MET A 187 -21.38 4.11 -0.87
CA MET A 187 -22.51 3.26 -0.43
C MET A 187 -22.75 3.31 1.08
N ARG A 188 -21.77 3.75 1.86
CA ARG A 188 -21.89 3.95 3.32
C ARG A 188 -22.63 5.25 3.69
N LYS A 189 -22.85 6.14 2.74
CA LYS A 189 -23.59 7.41 2.94
C LYS A 189 -25.11 7.20 2.90
N ALA A 190 -25.60 6.03 2.49
CA ALA A 190 -27.01 5.72 2.45
C ALA A 190 -27.61 5.67 3.87
N GLU A 191 -28.90 6.00 4.01
CA GLU A 191 -29.64 5.91 5.28
C GLU A 191 -29.55 4.50 5.90
N ASN A 192 -29.59 3.47 5.05
CA ASN A 192 -29.38 2.07 5.44
C ASN A 192 -28.13 1.53 4.73
N PRO A 193 -26.92 1.73 5.27
CA PRO A 193 -25.70 1.33 4.62
C PRO A 193 -25.62 -0.18 4.46
N VAL A 194 -25.20 -0.63 3.29
CA VAL A 194 -25.03 -2.07 2.96
C VAL A 194 -23.61 -2.57 3.23
N ILE A 195 -22.68 -1.67 3.52
CA ILE A 195 -21.28 -1.95 3.86
C ILE A 195 -20.96 -1.32 5.21
N THR A 196 -20.35 -2.08 6.09
CA THR A 196 -19.89 -1.62 7.41
C THR A 196 -18.58 -0.82 7.30
N GLY A 197 -18.24 -0.07 8.35
CA GLY A 197 -16.96 0.59 8.47
C GLY A 197 -15.78 -0.39 8.50
N TYR A 198 -15.98 -1.55 9.13
CA TYR A 198 -14.98 -2.62 9.20
C TYR A 198 -14.69 -3.21 7.81
N GLU A 199 -15.71 -3.63 7.09
CA GLU A 199 -15.56 -4.17 5.73
C GLU A 199 -14.84 -3.19 4.80
N TYR A 200 -15.23 -1.91 4.84
CA TYR A 200 -14.58 -0.86 4.06
C TYR A 200 -13.11 -0.65 4.47
N HIS A 201 -12.81 -0.75 5.77
CA HIS A 201 -11.43 -0.66 6.24
C HIS A 201 -10.57 -1.83 5.72
N VAL A 202 -11.09 -3.06 5.78
CA VAL A 202 -10.41 -4.24 5.22
C VAL A 202 -10.15 -4.06 3.72
N LEU A 203 -11.14 -3.59 2.94
CA LEU A 203 -10.98 -3.31 1.51
C LEU A 203 -9.88 -2.28 1.22
N ASN A 204 -9.81 -1.20 2.00
CA ASN A 204 -8.72 -0.22 1.87
C ASN A 204 -7.36 -0.85 2.19
N LEU A 205 -7.25 -1.63 3.26
CA LEU A 205 -5.99 -2.27 3.64
C LEU A 205 -5.49 -3.22 2.55
N VAL A 206 -6.32 -4.10 2.00
CA VAL A 206 -5.88 -5.03 0.94
C VAL A 206 -5.50 -4.29 -0.34
N SER A 207 -6.16 -3.17 -0.66
CA SER A 207 -5.81 -2.36 -1.82
C SER A 207 -4.41 -1.76 -1.73
N PHE A 208 -3.91 -1.49 -0.52
CA PHE A 208 -2.56 -0.96 -0.27
C PHE A 208 -1.50 -2.03 -0.05
N THR A 209 -1.89 -3.25 0.28
CA THR A 209 -0.95 -4.32 0.67
C THR A 209 -0.86 -5.46 -0.33
N CYS A 210 -1.61 -5.38 -1.43
CA CYS A 210 -1.62 -6.40 -2.48
C CYS A 210 -1.31 -5.79 -3.85
N PRO A 211 -0.70 -6.57 -4.76
CA PRO A 211 -0.48 -6.14 -6.15
C PRO A 211 -1.79 -5.74 -6.82
N LYS A 212 -1.86 -4.53 -7.36
CA LYS A 212 -3.10 -3.95 -7.91
C LYS A 212 -3.75 -4.87 -8.96
N ARG A 213 -2.96 -5.44 -9.87
CA ARG A 213 -3.47 -6.32 -10.92
C ARG A 213 -4.13 -7.60 -10.39
N LEU A 214 -3.67 -8.11 -9.24
CA LEU A 214 -4.19 -9.34 -8.64
C LEU A 214 -5.42 -9.09 -7.75
N ILE A 215 -5.45 -7.97 -7.03
CA ILE A 215 -6.57 -7.65 -6.14
C ILE A 215 -7.75 -6.98 -6.87
N LEU A 216 -7.51 -6.32 -7.99
CA LEU A 216 -8.53 -5.57 -8.74
C LEU A 216 -9.76 -6.40 -9.16
N PRO A 217 -9.62 -7.66 -9.64
CA PRO A 217 -10.79 -8.49 -9.95
C PRO A 217 -11.72 -8.70 -8.75
N TYR A 218 -11.16 -8.97 -7.58
CA TYR A 218 -11.91 -9.16 -6.34
C TYR A 218 -12.62 -7.87 -5.88
N LEU A 219 -11.95 -6.72 -6.01
CA LEU A 219 -12.56 -5.42 -5.71
C LEU A 219 -13.72 -5.11 -6.66
N LYS A 220 -13.59 -5.44 -7.95
CA LYS A 220 -14.67 -5.31 -8.93
C LYS A 220 -15.86 -6.21 -8.64
N GLU A 221 -15.63 -7.42 -8.19
CA GLU A 221 -16.72 -8.32 -7.75
C GLU A 221 -17.41 -7.75 -6.52
N THR A 222 -16.61 -7.33 -5.51
CA THR A 222 -17.14 -6.73 -4.29
C THR A 222 -17.98 -5.48 -4.56
N LEU A 223 -17.60 -4.63 -5.51
CA LEU A 223 -18.39 -3.45 -5.89
C LEU A 223 -19.81 -3.83 -6.40
N LYS A 224 -19.94 -4.99 -7.05
CA LYS A 224 -21.24 -5.44 -7.61
C LYS A 224 -22.15 -6.05 -6.55
N GLU A 225 -21.64 -6.57 -5.46
CA GLU A 225 -22.44 -7.26 -4.44
C GLU A 225 -23.45 -6.36 -3.73
N PRO A 226 -23.07 -5.17 -3.22
CA PRO A 226 -23.99 -4.30 -2.51
C PRO A 226 -25.17 -3.82 -3.38
N VAL A 227 -24.92 -3.65 -4.69
CA VAL A 227 -25.97 -3.27 -5.64
C VAL A 227 -27.05 -4.35 -5.73
N SER A 228 -26.69 -5.63 -5.64
CA SER A 228 -27.65 -6.74 -5.62
C SER A 228 -28.50 -6.78 -4.33
N TYR A 229 -27.93 -6.39 -3.19
CA TYR A 229 -28.64 -6.33 -1.90
C TYR A 229 -29.64 -5.17 -1.81
N THR A 230 -29.32 -4.02 -2.39
CA THR A 230 -30.29 -2.90 -2.45
C THR A 230 -31.51 -3.25 -3.27
N HIS A 231 -31.36 -3.99 -4.37
CA HIS A 231 -32.49 -4.45 -5.17
C HIS A 231 -33.36 -5.51 -4.45
N LEU A 232 -32.77 -6.45 -3.72
CA LEU A 232 -33.50 -7.45 -2.94
C LEU A 232 -34.33 -6.80 -1.80
N ARG A 233 -33.75 -5.83 -1.08
CA ARG A 233 -34.49 -5.11 -0.02
C ARG A 233 -35.64 -4.25 -0.56
N ALA A 234 -35.48 -3.64 -1.73
CA ALA A 234 -36.54 -2.88 -2.37
C ALA A 234 -37.77 -3.78 -2.71
N HIS A 235 -37.53 -5.05 -3.04
CA HIS A 235 -38.60 -6.02 -3.26
C HIS A 235 -39.25 -6.55 -1.97
N GLU A 236 -38.49 -6.65 -0.87
CA GLU A 236 -39.04 -7.09 0.43
C GLU A 236 -39.89 -6.01 1.10
N THR A 237 -39.61 -4.73 0.91
CA THR A 237 -40.39 -3.62 1.47
C THR A 237 -41.66 -3.30 0.71
N SER A 238 -41.86 -3.83 -0.49
CA SER A 238 -43.10 -3.66 -1.28
C SER A 238 -44.14 -4.77 -1.06
N ALA A 239 -43.88 -5.72 -0.14
CA ALA A 239 -44.76 -6.85 0.15
C ALA A 239 -45.50 -6.73 1.51
N HIS A 240 -45.60 -5.50 2.08
CA HIS A 240 -46.41 -5.21 3.28
C HIS A 240 -47.38 -4.06 3.04
#